data_c0469638732cef33ea545388f450a967
#
_entry.id   c0469638732cef33ea545388f450a967
#
_cell.length_a   1.000
_cell.length_b   1.000
_cell.length_c   1.000
_cell.angle_alpha   90.00
_cell.angle_beta   90.00
_cell.angle_gamma   90.00
#
_symmetry.space_group_name_H-M   'P 1'
#
loop_
_entity.id
_entity.type
_entity.pdbx_description
1 polymer ?
#
loop_
_entity_poly.entity_id
_entity_poly.type
_entity_poly.pdbx_seq_one_letter_code
_entity_poly.pdbx_strand_id
1 'polypeptide(L)'
;MDIEIRPELKEFFKKGYFQKAIKDYDIDKVYKLLADEFRYNIKAPIGVTFESLLTACTYQLTYILRSIGIEPEKYLSRIPAYFYYSETFDVLDLTNTHIEQLNTGAIMGCSIGALYLPKTVKNIARGDFLNSNIYSIVFDMRLDDVKELLEDSTLGLDYPYIQIFGNDSKDTCLRYDQIEQVWVEASTTVNVSK
;
A
#
# COMPACT_ATOMS: atom_id res chain seq x y z
N MET A 1 -20.58 9.69 -9.75
CA MET A 1 -20.95 8.25 -9.80
C MET A 1 -21.40 7.89 -8.40
N ASP A 2 -22.70 7.62 -8.20
CA ASP A 2 -23.20 7.23 -6.87
C ASP A 2 -22.73 5.80 -6.60
N ILE A 3 -21.76 5.66 -5.71
CA ILE A 3 -21.31 4.33 -5.29
C ILE A 3 -22.34 3.79 -4.30
N GLU A 4 -22.99 2.70 -4.69
CA GLU A 4 -23.89 1.99 -3.77
C GLU A 4 -23.07 1.39 -2.62
N ILE A 5 -23.28 1.94 -1.42
CA ILE A 5 -22.58 1.48 -0.22
C ILE A 5 -23.09 0.10 0.17
N ARG A 6 -22.20 -0.85 0.38
CA ARG A 6 -22.51 -2.22 0.82
C ARG A 6 -23.33 -2.23 2.12
N PRO A 7 -24.31 -3.14 2.25
CA PRO A 7 -25.15 -3.24 3.46
C PRO A 7 -24.34 -3.36 4.75
N GLU A 8 -23.24 -4.14 4.70
CA GLU A 8 -22.36 -4.38 5.85
C GLU A 8 -21.70 -3.08 6.32
N LEU A 9 -21.25 -2.25 5.39
CA LEU A 9 -20.70 -0.93 5.71
C LEU A 9 -21.77 0.05 6.20
N LYS A 10 -23.00 0.01 5.63
CA LYS A 10 -24.09 0.86 6.12
C LYS A 10 -24.40 0.61 7.60
N GLU A 11 -24.41 -0.65 8.02
CA GLU A 11 -24.63 -1.01 9.42
C GLU A 11 -23.44 -0.60 10.31
N PHE A 12 -22.22 -0.75 9.80
CA PHE A 12 -21.01 -0.33 10.50
C PHE A 12 -20.99 1.19 10.73
N PHE A 13 -21.36 1.99 9.73
CA PHE A 13 -21.42 3.45 9.84
C PHE A 13 -22.44 3.97 10.86
N LYS A 14 -23.45 3.20 11.20
CA LYS A 14 -24.43 3.58 12.23
C LYS A 14 -23.90 3.48 13.65
N LYS A 15 -22.77 2.79 13.86
CA LYS A 15 -22.21 2.56 15.20
C LYS A 15 -21.50 3.81 15.73
N GLY A 16 -21.92 4.26 16.92
CA GLY A 16 -21.46 5.51 17.51
C GLY A 16 -19.93 5.55 17.74
N TYR A 17 -19.29 4.41 18.04
CA TYR A 17 -17.84 4.35 18.23
C TYR A 17 -17.08 4.58 16.93
N PHE A 18 -17.63 4.14 15.79
CA PHE A 18 -17.05 4.40 14.48
C PHE A 18 -17.17 5.87 14.09
N GLN A 19 -18.38 6.45 14.25
CA GLN A 19 -18.59 7.87 13.99
C GLN A 19 -17.69 8.75 14.86
N LYS A 20 -17.48 8.35 16.13
CA LYS A 20 -16.56 9.03 17.02
C LYS A 20 -15.11 8.97 16.50
N ALA A 21 -14.62 7.80 16.08
CA ALA A 21 -13.27 7.66 15.55
C ALA A 21 -13.05 8.54 14.31
N ILE A 22 -14.00 8.63 13.38
CA ILE A 22 -13.93 9.53 12.23
C ILE A 22 -13.88 10.99 12.69
N LYS A 23 -14.77 11.38 13.62
CA LYS A 23 -14.82 12.76 14.14
C LYS A 23 -13.52 13.18 14.83
N ASP A 24 -12.89 12.23 15.52
CA ASP A 24 -11.64 12.45 16.23
C ASP A 24 -10.42 12.34 15.28
N TYR A 25 -10.61 12.09 13.99
CA TYR A 25 -9.56 11.81 12.99
C TYR A 25 -8.64 10.65 13.37
N ASP A 26 -9.12 9.70 14.17
CA ASP A 26 -8.40 8.48 14.55
C ASP A 26 -8.57 7.40 13.47
N ILE A 27 -7.95 7.65 12.32
CA ILE A 27 -8.15 6.85 11.11
C ILE A 27 -7.57 5.44 11.24
N ASP A 28 -6.45 5.27 11.93
CA ASP A 28 -5.92 3.94 12.27
C ASP A 28 -6.98 3.10 13.02
N LYS A 29 -7.66 3.71 13.98
CA LYS A 29 -8.74 3.06 14.71
C LYS A 29 -9.95 2.74 13.84
N VAL A 30 -10.27 3.60 12.86
CA VAL A 30 -11.38 3.37 11.92
C VAL A 30 -11.16 2.04 11.17
N TYR A 31 -9.99 1.82 10.59
CA TYR A 31 -9.67 0.58 9.88
C TYR A 31 -9.57 -0.63 10.81
N LYS A 32 -9.02 -0.45 12.00
CA LYS A 32 -8.99 -1.49 13.02
C LYS A 32 -10.39 -1.93 13.44
N LEU A 33 -11.28 -0.98 13.70
CA LEU A 33 -12.68 -1.27 14.05
C LEU A 33 -13.42 -1.99 12.90
N LEU A 34 -13.12 -1.63 11.64
CA LEU A 34 -13.67 -2.34 10.49
C LEU A 34 -13.21 -3.80 10.48
N ALA A 35 -11.91 -4.04 10.62
CA ALA A 35 -11.35 -5.38 10.63
C ALA A 35 -11.88 -6.24 11.79
N ASP A 36 -12.01 -5.66 12.99
CA ASP A 36 -12.55 -6.33 14.17
C ASP A 36 -14.03 -6.66 13.99
N GLU A 37 -14.83 -5.74 13.43
CA GLU A 37 -16.24 -5.99 13.15
C GLU A 37 -16.44 -7.17 12.20
N PHE A 38 -15.63 -7.22 11.13
CA PHE A 38 -15.67 -8.33 10.18
C PHE A 38 -15.24 -9.65 10.83
N ARG A 39 -14.23 -9.62 11.69
CA ARG A 39 -13.74 -10.84 12.36
C ARG A 39 -14.75 -11.45 13.33
N TYR A 40 -15.50 -10.62 14.03
CA TYR A 40 -16.31 -11.08 15.17
C TYR A 40 -17.82 -11.02 14.95
N ASN A 41 -18.32 -10.12 14.13
CA ASN A 41 -19.74 -9.79 14.07
C ASN A 41 -20.38 -10.02 12.70
N ILE A 42 -19.63 -9.97 11.61
CA ILE A 42 -20.21 -10.11 10.26
C ILE A 42 -20.02 -11.55 9.77
N LYS A 43 -21.13 -12.13 9.33
CA LYS A 43 -21.12 -13.41 8.62
C LYS A 43 -21.08 -13.13 7.11
N ALA A 44 -20.07 -13.69 6.46
CA ALA A 44 -20.01 -13.59 4.99
C ALA A 44 -21.24 -14.25 4.36
N PRO A 45 -21.86 -13.62 3.35
CA PRO A 45 -22.94 -14.23 2.58
C PRO A 45 -22.51 -15.56 1.94
N ILE A 46 -23.50 -16.43 1.66
CA ILE A 46 -23.23 -17.72 1.01
C ILE A 46 -22.50 -17.48 -0.32
N GLY A 47 -21.36 -18.15 -0.51
CA GLY A 47 -20.53 -18.02 -1.72
C GLY A 47 -19.53 -16.84 -1.73
N VAL A 48 -19.48 -16.06 -0.66
CA VAL A 48 -18.50 -14.98 -0.50
C VAL A 48 -17.51 -15.35 0.59
N THR A 49 -16.21 -15.23 0.31
CA THR A 49 -15.19 -15.43 1.34
C THR A 49 -15.12 -14.21 2.26
N PHE A 50 -14.71 -14.43 3.51
CA PHE A 50 -14.46 -13.36 4.46
C PHE A 50 -13.46 -12.33 3.90
N GLU A 51 -12.38 -12.79 3.27
CA GLU A 51 -11.35 -11.94 2.68
C GLU A 51 -11.89 -11.07 1.55
N SER A 52 -12.67 -11.64 0.63
CA SER A 52 -13.27 -10.87 -0.47
C SER A 52 -14.21 -9.78 0.06
N LEU A 53 -14.96 -10.06 1.12
CA LEU A 53 -15.87 -9.10 1.71
C LEU A 53 -15.10 -7.98 2.42
N LEU A 54 -14.08 -8.33 3.21
CA LEU A 54 -13.23 -7.34 3.89
C LEU A 54 -12.50 -6.45 2.87
N THR A 55 -11.96 -7.04 1.80
CA THR A 55 -11.35 -6.32 0.69
C THR A 55 -12.26 -5.24 0.13
N ALA A 56 -13.47 -5.66 -0.27
CA ALA A 56 -14.43 -4.73 -0.87
C ALA A 56 -14.87 -3.62 0.10
N CYS A 57 -14.99 -3.93 1.39
CA CYS A 57 -15.36 -2.94 2.40
C CYS A 57 -14.22 -2.00 2.75
N THR A 58 -12.97 -2.47 2.79
CA THR A 58 -11.79 -1.62 2.99
C THR A 58 -11.65 -0.63 1.84
N TYR A 59 -11.76 -1.10 0.60
CA TYR A 59 -11.73 -0.24 -0.58
C TYR A 59 -12.85 0.82 -0.57
N GLN A 60 -14.09 0.41 -0.31
CA GLN A 60 -15.21 1.36 -0.22
C GLN A 60 -15.05 2.38 0.91
N LEU A 61 -14.57 1.94 2.08
CA LEU A 61 -14.30 2.84 3.20
C LEU A 61 -13.27 3.91 2.81
N THR A 62 -12.16 3.48 2.20
CA THR A 62 -11.11 4.39 1.71
C THR A 62 -11.68 5.42 0.74
N TYR A 63 -12.48 4.97 -0.23
CA TYR A 63 -13.14 5.86 -1.18
C TYR A 63 -14.07 6.86 -0.49
N ILE A 64 -14.87 6.40 0.48
CA ILE A 64 -15.82 7.27 1.22
C ILE A 64 -15.04 8.32 2.02
N LEU A 65 -13.96 7.93 2.71
CA LEU A 65 -13.14 8.89 3.47
C LEU A 65 -12.56 9.95 2.54
N ARG A 66 -12.02 9.57 1.39
CA ARG A 66 -11.51 10.52 0.38
C ARG A 66 -12.61 11.42 -0.17
N SER A 67 -13.81 10.90 -0.38
CA SER A 67 -14.95 11.70 -0.91
C SER A 67 -15.41 12.81 0.04
N ILE A 68 -15.13 12.68 1.33
CA ILE A 68 -15.42 13.70 2.36
C ILE A 68 -14.18 14.54 2.73
N GLY A 69 -13.11 14.47 1.92
CA GLY A 69 -11.92 15.28 2.06
C GLY A 69 -10.88 14.76 3.06
N ILE A 70 -11.02 13.51 3.53
CA ILE A 70 -10.02 12.86 4.36
C ILE A 70 -9.11 12.04 3.45
N GLU A 71 -7.81 12.27 3.51
CA GLU A 71 -6.77 11.47 2.88
C GLU A 71 -6.25 10.46 3.92
N PRO A 72 -6.77 9.23 3.96
CA PRO A 72 -6.49 8.32 5.08
C PRO A 72 -5.01 8.02 5.25
N GLU A 73 -4.25 7.94 4.16
CA GLU A 73 -2.81 7.69 4.13
C GLU A 73 -1.99 8.69 4.96
N LYS A 74 -2.48 9.90 5.16
CA LYS A 74 -1.81 10.91 6.00
C LYS A 74 -1.89 10.64 7.50
N TYR A 75 -2.80 9.76 7.91
CA TYR A 75 -3.08 9.45 9.32
C TYR A 75 -2.68 8.03 9.70
N LEU A 76 -2.32 7.19 8.72
CA LEU A 76 -2.00 5.79 8.93
C LEU A 76 -0.49 5.61 9.16
N SER A 77 -0.13 4.85 10.19
CA SER A 77 1.21 4.31 10.35
C SER A 77 1.40 3.02 9.54
N ARG A 78 0.29 2.36 9.21
CA ARG A 78 0.28 1.09 8.47
C ARG A 78 -0.83 1.09 7.43
N ILE A 79 -0.48 0.91 6.16
CA ILE A 79 -1.47 0.77 5.09
C ILE A 79 -2.20 -0.58 5.23
N PRO A 80 -3.53 -0.59 5.39
CA PRO A 80 -4.32 -1.82 5.50
C PRO A 80 -4.24 -2.66 4.23
N ALA A 81 -4.48 -3.98 4.36
CA ALA A 81 -4.65 -4.84 3.20
C ALA A 81 -5.77 -4.31 2.30
N TYR A 82 -5.55 -4.36 0.99
CA TYR A 82 -6.50 -3.91 -0.05
C TYR A 82 -6.87 -2.42 -0.03
N PHE A 83 -6.03 -1.60 0.54
CA PHE A 83 -6.24 -0.15 0.62
C PHE A 83 -6.24 0.50 -0.77
N TYR A 84 -5.24 0.16 -1.59
CA TYR A 84 -5.18 0.43 -3.02
C TYR A 84 -5.47 -0.89 -3.75
N TYR A 85 -6.65 -1.02 -4.35
CA TYR A 85 -7.04 -2.26 -5.02
C TYR A 85 -7.35 -2.00 -6.48
N SER A 86 -6.59 -2.65 -7.38
CA SER A 86 -6.76 -2.55 -8.85
C SER A 86 -6.78 -1.11 -9.38
N GLU A 87 -6.07 -0.20 -8.71
CA GLU A 87 -5.94 1.20 -9.14
C GLU A 87 -4.74 1.37 -10.07
N THR A 88 -4.79 2.43 -10.90
CA THR A 88 -3.68 2.80 -11.80
C THR A 88 -3.18 4.18 -11.43
N PHE A 89 -1.86 4.28 -11.23
CA PHE A 89 -1.18 5.52 -10.90
C PHE A 89 0.03 5.70 -11.81
N ASP A 90 0.17 6.86 -12.45
CA ASP A 90 1.45 7.24 -13.02
C ASP A 90 2.48 7.44 -11.91
N VAL A 91 2.06 8.12 -10.84
CA VAL A 91 2.83 8.32 -9.61
C VAL A 91 1.93 8.15 -8.39
N LEU A 92 2.34 7.30 -7.46
CA LEU A 92 1.77 7.22 -6.11
C LEU A 92 2.79 7.76 -5.12
N ASP A 93 2.56 8.97 -4.63
CA ASP A 93 3.48 9.66 -3.71
C ASP A 93 2.97 9.58 -2.27
N LEU A 94 3.70 8.84 -1.43
CA LEU A 94 3.44 8.66 0.00
C LEU A 94 4.52 9.32 0.88
N THR A 95 5.43 10.14 0.30
CA THR A 95 6.55 10.73 1.05
C THR A 95 6.11 11.64 2.19
N ASN A 96 4.96 12.33 2.04
CA ASN A 96 4.38 13.22 3.05
C ASN A 96 3.46 12.49 4.05
N THR A 97 3.70 11.20 4.29
CA THR A 97 2.94 10.37 5.23
C THR A 97 3.83 9.88 6.37
N HIS A 98 3.22 9.24 7.36
CA HIS A 98 3.92 8.61 8.49
C HIS A 98 3.91 7.08 8.40
N ILE A 99 3.76 6.54 7.18
CA ILE A 99 3.68 5.10 6.95
C ILE A 99 5.00 4.43 7.34
N GLU A 100 4.89 3.44 8.21
CA GLU A 100 6.00 2.60 8.64
C GLU A 100 5.97 1.21 7.98
N GLN A 101 4.77 0.77 7.55
CA GLN A 101 4.58 -0.57 7.01
C GLN A 101 3.41 -0.62 6.03
N LEU A 102 3.54 -1.46 5.02
CA LEU A 102 2.43 -1.94 4.19
C LEU A 102 1.97 -3.31 4.73
N ASN A 103 0.67 -3.56 4.72
CA ASN A 103 0.16 -4.91 5.00
C ASN A 103 0.13 -5.74 3.72
N THR A 104 0.18 -7.05 3.86
CA THR A 104 0.06 -7.97 2.72
C THR A 104 -1.16 -7.62 1.85
N GLY A 105 -0.91 -7.40 0.56
CA GLY A 105 -1.93 -6.98 -0.39
C GLY A 105 -2.38 -5.52 -0.27
N ALA A 106 -1.65 -4.66 0.46
CA ALA A 106 -1.98 -3.24 0.59
C ALA A 106 -2.13 -2.54 -0.76
N ILE A 107 -1.29 -2.92 -1.72
CA ILE A 107 -1.27 -2.41 -3.10
C ILE A 107 -1.53 -3.58 -4.06
N MET A 108 -2.66 -4.24 -3.89
CA MET A 108 -2.98 -5.45 -4.68
C MET A 108 -3.58 -5.11 -6.04
N GLY A 109 -3.04 -5.72 -7.10
CA GLY A 109 -3.56 -5.60 -8.47
C GLY A 109 -3.38 -4.23 -9.12
N CYS A 110 -2.54 -3.36 -8.53
CA CYS A 110 -2.30 -2.01 -9.04
C CYS A 110 -1.31 -1.99 -10.21
N SER A 111 -1.42 -0.95 -11.03
CA SER A 111 -0.39 -0.58 -12.01
C SER A 111 0.18 0.78 -11.63
N ILE A 112 1.50 0.82 -11.28
CA ILE A 112 2.15 2.01 -10.74
C ILE A 112 3.43 2.29 -11.53
N GLY A 113 3.53 3.48 -12.12
CA GLY A 113 4.73 3.95 -12.81
C GLY A 113 5.85 4.21 -11.80
N ALA A 114 5.61 5.02 -10.79
CA ALA A 114 6.55 5.27 -9.70
C ALA A 114 5.84 5.32 -8.36
N LEU A 115 6.33 4.55 -7.39
CA LEU A 115 5.89 4.56 -6.00
C LEU A 115 6.93 5.27 -5.14
N TYR A 116 6.54 6.39 -4.53
CA TYR A 116 7.39 7.13 -3.60
C TYR A 116 7.02 6.77 -2.16
N LEU A 117 7.99 6.29 -1.39
CA LEU A 117 7.81 5.85 0.00
C LEU A 117 8.53 6.76 0.98
N PRO A 118 7.93 7.07 2.14
CA PRO A 118 8.52 7.91 3.16
C PRO A 118 9.70 7.22 3.86
N LYS A 119 10.61 8.00 4.42
CA LYS A 119 11.75 7.51 5.23
C LYS A 119 11.35 6.76 6.50
N THR A 120 10.07 6.79 6.85
CA THR A 120 9.53 6.08 8.02
C THR A 120 9.26 4.61 7.76
N VAL A 121 9.29 4.16 6.51
CA VAL A 121 9.09 2.74 6.15
C VAL A 121 10.23 1.90 6.71
N LYS A 122 9.85 0.85 7.46
CA LYS A 122 10.76 -0.05 8.18
C LYS A 122 10.86 -1.44 7.56
N ASN A 123 9.90 -1.80 6.71
CA ASN A 123 9.85 -3.11 6.07
C ASN A 123 9.05 -3.04 4.77
N ILE A 124 9.48 -3.81 3.81
CA ILE A 124 8.79 -4.05 2.54
C ILE A 124 8.90 -5.55 2.20
N ALA A 125 7.78 -6.16 1.89
CA ALA A 125 7.71 -7.57 1.54
C ALA A 125 7.00 -7.80 0.21
N ARG A 126 7.32 -8.92 -0.45
CA ARG A 126 6.66 -9.30 -1.72
C ARG A 126 5.13 -9.32 -1.62
N GLY A 127 4.60 -9.73 -0.48
CA GLY A 127 3.17 -9.81 -0.24
C GLY A 127 2.43 -8.48 -0.26
N ASP A 128 3.15 -7.36 -0.09
CA ASP A 128 2.57 -6.02 -0.03
C ASP A 128 2.01 -5.59 -1.38
N PHE A 129 2.58 -6.12 -2.47
CA PHE A 129 2.31 -5.75 -3.86
C PHE A 129 1.67 -6.89 -4.68
N LEU A 130 0.93 -7.80 -4.08
CA LEU A 130 0.36 -8.97 -4.74
C LEU A 130 -0.32 -8.63 -6.07
N ASN A 131 0.09 -9.32 -7.15
CA ASN A 131 -0.45 -9.17 -8.51
C ASN A 131 -0.39 -7.73 -9.06
N SER A 132 0.53 -6.90 -8.55
CA SER A 132 0.72 -5.52 -9.02
C SER A 132 1.83 -5.43 -10.04
N ASN A 133 1.77 -4.40 -10.86
CA ASN A 133 2.82 -4.04 -11.81
C ASN A 133 3.43 -2.71 -11.37
N ILE A 134 4.64 -2.74 -10.81
CA ILE A 134 5.34 -1.56 -10.31
C ILE A 134 6.67 -1.45 -11.06
N TYR A 135 6.90 -0.31 -11.71
CA TYR A 135 8.10 -0.09 -12.51
C TYR A 135 9.27 0.41 -11.66
N SER A 136 8.98 1.30 -10.71
CA SER A 136 10.01 1.82 -9.81
C SER A 136 9.49 2.12 -8.42
N ILE A 137 10.35 1.97 -7.41
CA ILE A 137 10.12 2.45 -6.05
C ILE A 137 11.23 3.44 -5.71
N VAL A 138 10.84 4.58 -5.16
CA VAL A 138 11.76 5.64 -4.71
C VAL A 138 11.56 5.83 -3.21
N PHE A 139 12.60 5.64 -2.43
CA PHE A 139 12.56 5.86 -0.98
C PHE A 139 13.08 7.25 -0.64
N ASP A 140 12.42 7.93 0.30
CA ASP A 140 12.93 9.18 0.89
C ASP A 140 14.03 8.91 1.93
N MET A 141 15.01 8.08 1.55
CA MET A 141 16.21 7.76 2.33
C MET A 141 17.38 7.48 1.36
N ARG A 142 18.60 7.43 1.87
CA ARG A 142 19.80 7.16 1.06
C ARG A 142 19.76 5.74 0.48
N LEU A 143 20.39 5.55 -0.67
CA LEU A 143 20.42 4.25 -1.34
C LEU A 143 21.04 3.15 -0.48
N ASP A 144 22.09 3.48 0.30
CA ASP A 144 22.71 2.53 1.24
C ASP A 144 21.73 2.05 2.31
N ASP A 145 20.92 2.98 2.87
CA ASP A 145 19.90 2.66 3.88
C ASP A 145 18.77 1.81 3.27
N VAL A 146 18.41 2.08 2.01
CA VAL A 146 17.44 1.27 1.26
C VAL A 146 17.97 -0.14 1.04
N LYS A 147 19.26 -0.29 0.72
CA LYS A 147 19.89 -1.59 0.52
C LYS A 147 19.86 -2.43 1.80
N GLU A 148 20.17 -1.82 2.95
CA GLU A 148 20.05 -2.47 4.26
C GLU A 148 18.60 -2.89 4.56
N LEU A 149 17.63 -2.01 4.28
CA LEU A 149 16.20 -2.31 4.45
C LEU A 149 15.75 -3.53 3.62
N LEU A 150 16.36 -3.76 2.46
CA LEU A 150 16.00 -4.82 1.53
C LEU A 150 16.80 -6.13 1.73
N GLU A 151 17.79 -6.17 2.61
CA GLU A 151 18.66 -7.35 2.80
C GLU A 151 17.87 -8.63 3.04
N ASP A 152 16.85 -8.56 3.92
CA ASP A 152 15.99 -9.70 4.25
C ASP A 152 14.67 -9.70 3.44
N SER A 153 14.53 -8.81 2.46
CA SER A 153 13.29 -8.67 1.70
C SER A 153 13.18 -9.71 0.59
N THR A 154 12.03 -10.38 0.53
CA THR A 154 11.69 -11.31 -0.56
C THR A 154 11.11 -10.62 -1.79
N LEU A 155 11.09 -9.29 -1.83
CA LEU A 155 10.50 -8.49 -2.91
C LEU A 155 11.08 -8.85 -4.29
N GLY A 156 12.40 -8.99 -4.38
CA GLY A 156 13.08 -9.28 -5.63
C GLY A 156 12.72 -10.62 -6.28
N LEU A 157 12.22 -11.58 -5.51
CA LEU A 157 11.82 -12.88 -6.04
C LEU A 157 10.62 -12.79 -7.00
N ASP A 158 9.67 -11.90 -6.71
CA ASP A 158 8.48 -11.70 -7.54
C ASP A 158 8.59 -10.50 -8.49
N TYR A 159 9.48 -9.56 -8.16
CA TYR A 159 9.66 -8.29 -8.89
C TYR A 159 11.12 -8.07 -9.34
N PRO A 160 11.71 -9.01 -10.10
CA PRO A 160 13.14 -8.96 -10.45
C PRO A 160 13.51 -7.79 -11.35
N TYR A 161 12.54 -7.18 -12.02
CA TYR A 161 12.76 -6.07 -12.95
C TYR A 161 12.50 -4.69 -12.34
N ILE A 162 12.04 -4.65 -11.08
CA ILE A 162 11.78 -3.38 -10.40
C ILE A 162 13.09 -2.60 -10.20
N GLN A 163 13.01 -1.30 -10.39
CA GLN A 163 14.13 -0.39 -10.11
C GLN A 163 13.86 0.30 -8.77
N ILE A 164 14.83 0.25 -7.86
CA ILE A 164 14.70 0.83 -6.54
C ILE A 164 15.72 1.93 -6.37
N PHE A 165 15.27 3.09 -5.92
CA PHE A 165 16.05 4.31 -5.78
C PHE A 165 16.03 4.82 -4.34
N GLY A 166 17.14 5.43 -3.89
CA GLY A 166 17.17 6.32 -2.74
C GLY A 166 16.97 7.78 -3.17
N ASN A 167 16.81 8.68 -2.22
CA ASN A 167 16.66 10.13 -2.48
C ASN A 167 17.96 10.79 -2.97
N ASP A 168 19.10 10.15 -2.78
CA ASP A 168 20.42 10.56 -3.28
C ASP A 168 20.81 9.88 -4.62
N SER A 169 19.96 8.99 -5.14
CA SER A 169 20.21 8.27 -6.39
C SER A 169 20.05 9.21 -7.59
N LYS A 170 21.12 9.36 -8.38
CA LYS A 170 21.09 10.13 -9.64
C LYS A 170 21.12 9.20 -10.85
N ASP A 171 22.17 8.39 -10.91
CA ASP A 171 22.46 7.51 -12.05
C ASP A 171 22.55 6.04 -11.64
N THR A 172 22.20 5.72 -10.41
CA THR A 172 22.25 4.37 -9.83
C THR A 172 20.91 3.96 -9.24
N CYS A 173 20.60 2.68 -9.33
CA CYS A 173 19.46 2.07 -8.66
C CYS A 173 19.86 0.69 -8.14
N LEU A 174 19.06 0.11 -7.24
CA LEU A 174 19.16 -1.30 -6.90
C LEU A 174 18.31 -2.12 -7.88
N ARG A 175 18.89 -3.25 -8.32
CA ARG A 175 18.21 -4.31 -9.09
C ARG A 175 18.45 -5.65 -8.42
N TYR A 176 17.50 -6.55 -8.54
CA TYR A 176 17.63 -7.87 -7.96
C TYR A 176 18.42 -8.80 -8.90
N ASP A 177 19.55 -9.34 -8.41
CA ASP A 177 20.26 -10.40 -9.09
C ASP A 177 19.59 -11.74 -8.77
N GLN A 178 18.96 -12.35 -9.77
CA GLN A 178 18.22 -13.61 -9.62
C GLN A 178 19.12 -14.81 -9.35
N ILE A 179 20.39 -14.75 -9.76
CA ILE A 179 21.35 -15.85 -9.59
C ILE A 179 21.87 -15.86 -8.17
N GLU A 180 22.36 -14.70 -7.73
CA GLU A 180 22.94 -14.54 -6.39
C GLU A 180 21.85 -14.27 -5.32
N GLN A 181 20.62 -13.98 -5.75
CA GLN A 181 19.47 -13.65 -4.90
C GLN A 181 19.72 -12.45 -3.96
N VAL A 182 20.38 -11.43 -4.47
CA VAL A 182 20.73 -10.22 -3.72
C VAL A 182 20.38 -8.95 -4.50
N TRP A 183 20.26 -7.83 -3.79
CA TRP A 183 20.12 -6.52 -4.39
C TRP A 183 21.49 -5.95 -4.72
N VAL A 184 21.70 -5.60 -5.99
CA VAL A 184 22.95 -5.04 -6.50
C VAL A 184 22.75 -3.66 -7.10
N GLU A 185 23.75 -2.81 -6.96
CA GLU A 185 23.74 -1.51 -7.62
C GLU A 185 23.94 -1.67 -9.14
N ALA A 186 23.12 -0.95 -9.88
CA ALA A 186 23.15 -0.90 -11.33
C ALA A 186 23.05 0.53 -11.84
N SER A 187 23.71 0.83 -12.96
CA SER A 187 23.57 2.12 -13.62
C SER A 187 22.18 2.26 -14.25
N THR A 188 21.58 3.42 -14.08
CA THR A 188 20.29 3.80 -14.72
C THR A 188 20.47 4.31 -16.13
N THR A 189 21.55 3.95 -16.87
CA THR A 189 21.74 4.42 -18.24
C THR A 189 20.46 4.20 -19.06
N VAL A 190 19.61 5.20 -19.04
CA VAL A 190 18.58 5.38 -20.05
C VAL A 190 19.34 5.70 -21.33
N ASN A 191 19.46 4.74 -22.24
CA ASN A 191 19.82 5.06 -23.61
C ASN A 191 18.72 5.94 -24.16
N VAL A 192 18.83 7.25 -23.97
CA VAL A 192 18.11 8.24 -24.75
C VAL A 192 18.71 8.15 -26.15
N SER A 193 18.20 7.22 -26.95
CA SER A 193 18.43 7.22 -28.38
C SER A 193 17.88 8.55 -28.90
N LYS A 194 18.81 9.42 -29.31
CA LYS A 194 18.56 10.68 -30.03
C LYS A 194 17.86 10.41 -31.34
#